data_d0de276c4655792b71224492b2e3579b
#
_entry.id   d0de276c4655792b71224492b2e3579b
#
_cell.length_a   1.000
_cell.length_b   1.000
_cell.length_c   1.000
_cell.angle_alpha   90.00
_cell.angle_beta   90.00
_cell.angle_gamma   90.00
#
_symmetry.space_group_name_H-M   'P 1'
#
loop_
_entity.id
_entity.type
_entity.pdbx_description
1 polymer ?
#
loop_
_entity_poly.entity_id
_entity_poly.type
_entity_poly.pdbx_seq_one_letter_code
_entity_poly.pdbx_strand_id
1 'polypeptide(L)'
;MKPVRVQLVGNAAEEFENLNKIVGEEQSKGIQNSEHQQLLRSIKQKIELVKANPQYGAPVPKLLIKKSGYPVDNLWVADLTGYWRMLYTLKGSQIEILCFVLEIIDHKRYDKIFGYRKR
;
A
#
# COMPACT_ATOMS: atom_id res chain seq x y z
N MET A 1 -12.11 20.38 -6.23
CA MET A 1 -11.64 19.11 -5.62
C MET A 1 -10.27 19.30 -5.03
N LYS A 2 -10.05 18.84 -3.82
CA LYS A 2 -8.74 18.96 -3.17
C LYS A 2 -7.72 18.03 -3.81
N PRO A 3 -6.50 18.48 -4.04
CA PRO A 3 -5.45 17.58 -4.52
C PRO A 3 -5.13 16.53 -3.47
N VAL A 4 -4.73 15.36 -3.93
CA VAL A 4 -4.33 14.23 -3.08
C VAL A 4 -2.83 14.07 -3.18
N ARG A 5 -2.14 14.12 -2.04
CA ARG A 5 -0.71 13.83 -1.96
C ARG A 5 -0.53 12.46 -1.33
N VAL A 6 0.22 11.61 -2.00
CA VAL A 6 0.52 10.27 -1.50
C VAL A 6 1.96 10.23 -1.02
N GLN A 7 2.15 9.76 0.20
CA GLN A 7 3.46 9.62 0.82
C GLN A 7 3.58 8.22 1.42
N LEU A 8 4.64 7.51 1.06
CA LEU A 8 4.95 6.23 1.67
C LEU A 8 5.76 6.49 2.93
N VAL A 9 5.39 5.84 4.02
CA VAL A 9 6.04 6.04 5.32
C VAL A 9 6.39 4.68 5.95
N GLY A 10 7.33 4.69 6.88
CA GLY A 10 7.69 3.51 7.66
C GLY A 10 8.01 2.29 6.80
N ASN A 11 7.36 1.19 7.10
CA ASN A 11 7.57 -0.08 6.40
C ASN A 11 7.27 -0.01 4.91
N ALA A 12 6.26 0.77 4.52
CA ALA A 12 5.92 0.93 3.10
C ALA A 12 7.05 1.63 2.34
N ALA A 13 7.65 2.65 2.93
CA ALA A 13 8.77 3.36 2.32
C ALA A 13 9.98 2.44 2.14
N GLU A 14 10.30 1.67 3.18
CA GLU A 14 11.41 0.71 3.13
C GLU A 14 11.18 -0.37 2.08
N GLU A 15 9.99 -0.93 2.04
CA GLU A 15 9.65 -1.99 1.10
C GLU A 15 9.70 -1.49 -0.34
N PHE A 16 9.20 -0.29 -0.58
CA PHE A 16 9.22 0.32 -1.90
C PHE A 16 10.64 0.59 -2.37
N GLU A 17 11.49 1.13 -1.49
CA GLU A 17 12.89 1.40 -1.81
C GLU A 17 13.64 0.10 -2.10
N ASN A 18 13.44 -0.92 -1.29
CA ASN A 18 14.04 -2.24 -1.51
C ASN A 18 13.60 -2.85 -2.84
N LEU A 19 12.32 -2.74 -3.16
CA LEU A 19 11.77 -3.25 -4.41
C LEU A 19 12.37 -2.52 -5.64
N ASN A 20 12.52 -1.19 -5.55
CA ASN A 20 13.18 -0.41 -6.60
C ASN A 20 14.61 -0.89 -6.83
N LYS A 21 15.33 -1.20 -5.77
CA LYS A 21 16.69 -1.71 -5.85
C LYS A 21 16.74 -3.06 -6.54
N ILE A 22 15.87 -3.98 -6.14
CA ILE A 22 15.79 -5.32 -6.75
C ILE A 22 15.46 -5.21 -8.24
N VAL A 23 14.47 -4.39 -8.59
CA VAL A 23 14.07 -4.20 -9.98
C VAL A 23 15.20 -3.58 -10.81
N GLY A 24 15.92 -2.61 -10.24
CA GLY A 24 17.09 -2.03 -10.91
C GLY A 24 18.16 -3.07 -11.21
N GLU A 25 18.45 -3.96 -10.27
CA GLU A 25 19.40 -5.05 -10.46
C GLU A 25 18.93 -6.04 -11.52
N GLU A 26 17.65 -6.40 -11.51
CA GLU A 26 17.06 -7.28 -12.51
C GLU A 26 17.17 -6.69 -13.92
N GLN A 27 16.85 -5.40 -14.05
CA GLN A 27 16.92 -4.72 -15.35
C GLN A 27 18.36 -4.67 -15.87
N SER A 28 19.34 -4.46 -15.00
CA SER A 28 20.73 -4.44 -15.39
C SER A 28 21.21 -5.80 -15.91
N LYS A 29 20.56 -6.88 -15.50
CA LYS A 29 20.83 -8.26 -15.96
C LYS A 29 19.96 -8.67 -17.15
N GLY A 30 19.14 -7.77 -17.68
CA GLY A 30 18.25 -8.06 -18.80
C GLY A 30 17.00 -8.85 -18.43
N ILE A 31 16.70 -9.00 -17.15
CA ILE A 31 15.49 -9.70 -16.70
C ILE A 31 14.29 -8.80 -16.94
N GLN A 32 13.27 -9.34 -17.61
CA GLN A 32 12.06 -8.60 -17.93
C GLN A 32 10.85 -9.28 -17.33
N ASN A 33 9.90 -8.47 -16.87
CA ASN A 33 8.58 -8.92 -16.41
C ASN A 33 8.62 -9.92 -15.26
N SER A 34 9.57 -9.77 -14.34
CA SER A 34 9.63 -10.59 -13.11
C SER A 34 8.45 -10.25 -12.19
N GLU A 35 8.23 -11.08 -11.16
CA GLU A 35 7.24 -10.82 -10.13
C GLU A 35 7.50 -9.50 -9.42
N HIS A 36 8.77 -9.17 -9.15
CA HIS A 36 9.15 -7.90 -8.54
C HIS A 36 8.76 -6.71 -9.42
N GLN A 37 9.00 -6.83 -10.72
CA GLN A 37 8.65 -5.78 -11.67
C GLN A 37 7.14 -5.61 -11.77
N GLN A 38 6.39 -6.70 -11.77
CA GLN A 38 4.93 -6.67 -11.77
C GLN A 38 4.40 -6.01 -10.52
N LEU A 39 4.96 -6.35 -9.36
CA LEU A 39 4.56 -5.74 -8.08
C LEU A 39 4.84 -4.24 -8.08
N LEU A 40 6.01 -3.81 -8.55
CA LEU A 40 6.35 -2.39 -8.60
C LEU A 40 5.37 -1.61 -9.49
N ARG A 41 5.04 -2.16 -10.67
CA ARG A 41 4.05 -1.52 -11.55
C ARG A 41 2.69 -1.44 -10.89
N SER A 42 2.28 -2.50 -10.19
CA SER A 42 1.00 -2.53 -9.49
C SER A 42 0.91 -1.46 -8.40
N ILE A 43 1.98 -1.28 -7.63
CA ILE A 43 2.05 -0.24 -6.60
C ILE A 43 1.88 1.14 -7.23
N LYS A 44 2.64 1.43 -8.27
CA LYS A 44 2.59 2.73 -8.97
C LYS A 44 1.20 2.98 -9.54
N GLN A 45 0.58 1.96 -10.12
CA GLN A 45 -0.78 2.07 -10.66
C GLN A 45 -1.79 2.39 -9.56
N LYS A 46 -1.72 1.69 -8.44
CA LYS A 46 -2.66 1.91 -7.33
C LYS A 46 -2.48 3.28 -6.69
N ILE A 47 -1.25 3.75 -6.60
CA ILE A 47 -0.97 5.11 -6.13
C ILE A 47 -1.69 6.14 -7.01
N GLU A 48 -1.63 5.98 -8.33
CA GLU A 48 -2.32 6.90 -9.25
C GLU A 48 -3.84 6.81 -9.12
N LEU A 49 -4.37 5.61 -8.93
CA LEU A 49 -5.81 5.43 -8.72
C LEU A 49 -6.28 6.07 -7.41
N VAL A 50 -5.48 5.97 -6.34
CA VAL A 50 -5.79 6.62 -5.06
C VAL A 50 -5.68 8.14 -5.18
N LYS A 51 -4.73 8.67 -5.95
CA LYS A 51 -4.66 10.11 -6.24
C LYS A 51 -5.92 10.61 -6.92
N ALA A 52 -6.46 9.82 -7.85
CA ALA A 52 -7.70 10.18 -8.56
C ALA A 52 -8.92 10.04 -7.64
N ASN A 53 -8.91 9.05 -6.74
CA ASN A 53 -9.98 8.81 -5.80
C ASN A 53 -9.41 8.23 -4.48
N PRO A 54 -9.28 9.04 -3.43
CA PRO A 54 -8.72 8.57 -2.16
C PRO A 54 -9.49 7.38 -1.56
N GLN A 55 -10.77 7.26 -1.87
CA GLN A 55 -11.60 6.16 -1.40
C GLN A 55 -11.60 4.97 -2.37
N TYR A 56 -10.59 4.88 -3.23
CA TYR A 56 -10.48 3.81 -4.21
C TYR A 56 -10.42 2.42 -3.55
N GLY A 57 -9.66 2.28 -2.48
CA GLY A 57 -9.53 1.02 -1.75
C GLY A 57 -10.78 0.67 -0.96
N ALA A 58 -10.76 -0.48 -0.33
CA ALA A 58 -11.83 -0.91 0.55
C ALA A 58 -11.57 -0.40 1.98
N PRO A 59 -12.58 0.18 2.65
CA PRO A 59 -12.39 0.62 4.04
C PRO A 59 -12.28 -0.58 4.97
N VAL A 60 -11.37 -0.48 5.92
CA VAL A 60 -11.19 -1.50 6.95
C VAL A 60 -12.13 -1.17 8.11
N PRO A 61 -12.92 -2.15 8.60
CA PRO A 61 -13.80 -1.91 9.75
C PRO A 61 -13.02 -1.46 11.00
N LYS A 62 -13.64 -0.61 11.80
CA LYS A 62 -12.98 -0.01 12.98
C LYS A 62 -12.45 -1.05 13.96
N LEU A 63 -13.16 -2.15 14.15
CA LEU A 63 -12.68 -3.24 15.00
C LEU A 63 -11.35 -3.81 14.52
N LEU A 64 -11.20 -3.96 13.21
CA LEU A 64 -9.97 -4.48 12.63
C LEU A 64 -8.85 -3.45 12.68
N ILE A 65 -9.17 -2.17 12.54
CA ILE A 65 -8.17 -1.10 12.72
C ILE A 65 -7.60 -1.18 14.14
N LYS A 66 -8.47 -1.27 15.12
CA LYS A 66 -8.06 -1.41 16.52
C LYS A 66 -7.18 -2.64 16.72
N LYS A 67 -7.58 -3.76 16.15
CA LYS A 67 -6.85 -5.02 16.26
C LYS A 67 -5.47 -4.93 15.61
N SER A 68 -5.34 -4.17 14.55
CA SER A 68 -4.06 -3.99 13.85
C SER A 68 -3.01 -3.24 14.67
N GLY A 69 -3.45 -2.42 15.61
CA GLY A 69 -2.55 -1.60 16.41
C GLY A 69 -2.09 -0.31 15.74
N TYR A 70 -2.52 -0.02 14.52
CA TYR A 70 -2.16 1.25 13.87
C TYR A 70 -2.87 2.42 14.54
N PRO A 71 -2.15 3.50 14.87
CA PRO A 71 -2.74 4.66 15.53
C PRO A 71 -3.42 5.60 14.53
N VAL A 72 -4.42 5.09 13.83
CA VAL A 72 -5.13 5.83 12.77
C VAL A 72 -6.63 5.73 12.96
N ASP A 73 -7.36 6.75 12.52
CA ASP A 73 -8.82 6.81 12.61
C ASP A 73 -9.50 6.06 11.47
N ASN A 74 -8.80 5.92 10.36
CA ASN A 74 -9.31 5.23 9.18
C ASN A 74 -8.17 4.44 8.55
N LEU A 75 -8.54 3.39 7.83
CA LEU A 75 -7.58 2.53 7.15
C LEU A 75 -8.26 1.96 5.92
N TRP A 76 -7.52 1.90 4.83
CA TRP A 76 -8.00 1.44 3.54
C TRP A 76 -7.04 0.41 3.00
N VAL A 77 -7.56 -0.53 2.23
CA VAL A 77 -6.74 -1.56 1.59
C VAL A 77 -6.98 -1.55 0.08
N ALA A 78 -5.90 -1.56 -0.68
CA ALA A 78 -5.92 -1.72 -2.13
C ALA A 78 -5.17 -3.01 -2.47
N ASP A 79 -5.80 -3.86 -3.28
CA ASP A 79 -5.17 -5.10 -3.72
C ASP A 79 -4.10 -4.80 -4.76
N LEU A 80 -2.98 -5.48 -4.61
CA LEU A 80 -1.87 -5.45 -5.55
C LEU A 80 -1.77 -6.81 -6.24
N THR A 81 -0.95 -6.90 -7.26
CA THR A 81 -0.70 -8.18 -7.94
C THR A 81 -0.05 -9.19 -6.99
N GLY A 82 -0.23 -10.49 -7.27
CA GLY A 82 0.44 -11.56 -6.53
C GLY A 82 0.03 -11.66 -5.07
N TYR A 83 -1.21 -11.34 -4.74
CA TYR A 83 -1.74 -11.38 -3.36
C TYR A 83 -1.05 -10.41 -2.40
N TRP A 84 -0.40 -9.37 -2.92
CA TRP A 84 0.11 -8.27 -2.12
C TRP A 84 -1.00 -7.25 -1.87
N ARG A 85 -0.85 -6.47 -0.82
CA ARG A 85 -1.81 -5.44 -0.42
C ARG A 85 -1.10 -4.18 0.02
N MET A 86 -1.75 -3.06 -0.28
CA MET A 86 -1.29 -1.74 0.14
C MET A 86 -2.28 -1.19 1.16
N LEU A 87 -1.80 -0.90 2.36
CA LEU A 87 -2.61 -0.30 3.42
C LEU A 87 -2.31 1.19 3.49
N TYR A 88 -3.35 2.01 3.52
CA TYR A 88 -3.16 3.45 3.61
C TYR A 88 -4.21 4.10 4.50
N THR A 89 -3.89 5.27 5.02
CA THR A 89 -4.79 6.10 5.80
C THR A 89 -4.90 7.48 5.17
N LEU A 90 -6.03 8.13 5.37
CA LEU A 90 -6.32 9.44 4.80
C LEU A 90 -6.43 10.48 5.91
N LYS A 91 -5.84 11.65 5.68
CA LYS A 91 -5.95 12.79 6.58
C LYS A 91 -6.25 14.03 5.75
N GLY A 92 -7.40 14.63 6.00
CA GLY A 92 -7.81 15.83 5.27
C GLY A 92 -7.28 17.10 5.93
N SER A 93 -7.01 18.09 5.11
CA SER A 93 -6.77 19.46 5.52
C SER A 93 -7.68 20.38 4.72
N GLN A 94 -7.59 21.70 4.94
CA GLN A 94 -8.43 22.63 4.19
C GLN A 94 -8.07 22.71 2.71
N ILE A 95 -6.81 22.43 2.38
CA ILE A 95 -6.29 22.62 1.03
C ILE A 95 -5.95 21.33 0.30
N GLU A 96 -5.74 20.22 1.02
CA GLU A 96 -5.32 18.97 0.40
C GLU A 96 -5.77 17.75 1.22
N ILE A 97 -5.69 16.60 0.60
CA ILE A 97 -5.87 15.30 1.27
C ILE A 97 -4.52 14.61 1.28
N LEU A 98 -4.07 14.21 2.47
CA LEU A 98 -2.84 13.46 2.64
C LEU A 98 -3.17 11.97 2.71
N CYS A 99 -2.55 11.20 1.85
CA CYS A 99 -2.64 9.75 1.86
C CYS A 99 -1.31 9.19 2.31
N PHE A 100 -1.27 8.57 3.48
CA PHE A 100 -0.08 7.92 4.00
C PHE A 100 -0.18 6.42 3.74
N VAL A 101 0.69 5.91 2.90
CA VAL A 101 0.79 4.47 2.66
C VAL A 101 1.65 3.90 3.78
N LEU A 102 1.05 3.06 4.61
CA LEU A 102 1.64 2.52 5.83
C LEU A 102 2.34 1.19 5.59
N GLU A 103 1.76 0.34 4.74
CA GLU A 103 2.28 -1.01 4.50
C GLU A 103 2.11 -1.40 3.04
N ILE A 104 3.11 -2.13 2.57
CA ILE A 104 3.04 -2.89 1.31
C ILE A 104 3.45 -4.30 1.72
N ILE A 105 2.47 -5.19 1.86
CA ILE A 105 2.64 -6.49 2.50
C ILE A 105 1.96 -7.60 1.70
N ASP A 106 2.44 -8.83 1.87
CA ASP A 106 1.78 -9.99 1.28
C ASP A 106 0.56 -10.39 2.10
N HIS A 107 -0.22 -11.32 1.57
CA HIS A 107 -1.46 -11.75 2.22
C HIS A 107 -1.21 -12.44 3.57
N LYS A 108 -0.08 -13.09 3.75
CA LYS A 108 0.25 -13.76 5.03
C LYS A 108 0.45 -12.72 6.13
N ARG A 109 1.17 -11.65 5.82
CA ARG A 109 1.37 -10.55 6.77
C ARG A 109 0.06 -9.84 7.05
N TYR A 110 -0.75 -9.61 6.01
CA TYR A 110 -2.07 -9.01 6.15
C TYR A 110 -2.95 -9.81 7.11
N ASP A 111 -3.02 -11.12 6.92
CA ASP A 111 -3.81 -12.00 7.78
C ASP A 111 -3.32 -11.95 9.23
N LYS A 112 -2.02 -11.88 9.43
CA LYS A 112 -1.42 -11.79 10.76
C LYS A 112 -1.78 -10.48 11.46
N ILE A 113 -1.70 -9.35 10.74
CA ILE A 113 -2.01 -8.03 11.30
C ILE A 113 -3.47 -7.95 11.75
N PHE A 114 -4.39 -8.46 10.95
CA PHE A 114 -5.82 -8.39 11.23
C PHE A 114 -6.35 -9.62 11.98
N GLY A 115 -5.48 -10.57 12.29
CA GLY A 115 -5.84 -11.73 13.10
C GLY A 115 -6.69 -12.77 12.38
N TYR A 116 -6.67 -12.79 11.06
CA TYR A 116 -7.32 -13.85 10.31
C TYR A 116 -6.57 -15.15 10.50
N ARG A 117 -7.30 -16.23 10.71
CA ARG A 117 -6.70 -17.56 10.92
C ARG A 117 -6.92 -18.42 9.69
N LYS A 118 -5.86 -19.08 9.27
CA LYS A 118 -5.96 -20.18 8.32
C LYS A 118 -6.53 -21.40 8.99
N ARG A 119 -7.43 -22.03 8.30
CA ARG A 119 -7.93 -23.33 8.70
C ARG A 119 -7.55 -24.38 7.70
#